data_7b36fcda0ee07a6a25c33a32dcc6ab4f
#
_entry.id   7b36fcda0ee07a6a25c33a32dcc6ab4f
#
_cell.length_a   1.000
_cell.length_b   1.000
_cell.length_c   1.000
_cell.angle_alpha   90.00
_cell.angle_beta   90.00
_cell.angle_gamma   90.00
#
_symmetry.space_group_name_H-M   'P 1'
#
loop_
_entity.id
_entity.type
_entity.pdbx_description
1 polymer ?
#
loop_
_entity_poly.entity_id
_entity_poly.type
_entity_poly.pdbx_seq_one_letter_code
_entity_poly.pdbx_strand_id
1 'polypeptide(L)'
;EIPITASFVFGSTELYEWLNLNRGVRMLRTERTNDPSAIAKQAKMQSINSALQVDLFDQANASYVRGQVYSGFGGSTDFIVGALHSRGGRSFIALPSWHPKANVSTIVPKLDTHVTSFQHSYVVTEQGVAACFGRTAEEQANNIISYAAHPDARDYLRSSYK
;
A
#
# COMPACT_ATOMS: atom_id res chain seq x y z
N GLU A 1 21.53 -17.42 8.52
CA GLU A 1 20.56 -16.29 8.50
C GLU A 1 20.18 -15.95 7.07
N ILE A 2 18.91 -15.61 6.85
CA ILE A 2 18.42 -15.15 5.54
C ILE A 2 18.75 -13.65 5.47
N PRO A 3 19.55 -13.18 4.51
CA PRO A 3 19.91 -11.78 4.42
C PRO A 3 18.71 -10.92 4.04
N ILE A 4 18.68 -9.69 4.54
CA ILE A 4 17.76 -8.66 4.06
C ILE A 4 18.08 -8.40 2.59
N THR A 5 17.08 -8.48 1.72
CA THR A 5 17.27 -8.24 0.29
C THR A 5 16.56 -6.94 -0.11
N ALA A 6 17.26 -6.04 -0.78
CA ALA A 6 16.74 -4.75 -1.23
C ALA A 6 17.27 -4.38 -2.61
N SER A 7 16.53 -3.57 -3.35
CA SER A 7 16.99 -2.97 -4.61
C SER A 7 17.45 -1.53 -4.43
N PHE A 8 16.93 -0.85 -3.43
CA PHE A 8 17.41 0.47 -2.98
C PHE A 8 17.09 0.64 -1.50
N VAL A 9 17.70 1.65 -0.90
CA VAL A 9 17.47 2.05 0.49
C VAL A 9 17.35 3.56 0.56
N PHE A 10 16.40 4.04 1.35
CA PHE A 10 16.22 5.45 1.64
C PHE A 10 16.10 5.67 3.14
N GLY A 11 16.89 6.61 3.68
CA GLY A 11 16.89 6.88 5.11
C GLY A 11 17.96 7.87 5.55
N SER A 12 18.40 7.75 6.79
CA SER A 12 19.38 8.64 7.42
C SER A 12 20.84 8.25 7.09
N THR A 13 21.77 9.13 7.44
CA THR A 13 23.21 8.86 7.32
C THR A 13 23.60 7.61 8.10
N GLU A 14 23.07 7.43 9.31
CA GLU A 14 23.34 6.25 10.15
C GLU A 14 22.89 4.95 9.46
N LEU A 15 21.76 4.99 8.72
CA LEU A 15 21.31 3.83 7.95
C LEU A 15 22.30 3.50 6.83
N TYR A 16 22.83 4.50 6.12
CA TYR A 16 23.79 4.28 5.04
C TYR A 16 25.15 3.79 5.58
N GLU A 17 25.58 4.28 6.73
CA GLU A 17 26.79 3.80 7.42
C GLU A 17 26.61 2.34 7.86
N TRP A 18 25.46 2.00 8.44
CA TRP A 18 25.12 0.62 8.82
C TRP A 18 25.08 -0.33 7.63
N LEU A 19 24.61 0.14 6.46
CA LEU A 19 24.56 -0.65 5.23
C LEU A 19 25.94 -0.95 4.65
N ASN A 20 26.92 -0.07 4.87
CA ASN A 20 28.23 -0.18 4.26
C ASN A 20 28.91 -1.49 4.69
N LEU A 21 29.21 -2.34 3.71
CA LEU A 21 29.83 -3.66 3.89
C LEU A 21 29.07 -4.60 4.85
N ASN A 22 27.78 -4.35 5.12
CA ASN A 22 26.97 -5.19 5.97
C ASN A 22 26.60 -6.51 5.27
N ARG A 23 27.16 -7.62 5.76
CA ARG A 23 26.92 -8.97 5.21
C ARG A 23 25.50 -9.49 5.43
N GLY A 24 24.73 -8.88 6.33
CA GLY A 24 23.32 -9.18 6.57
C GLY A 24 22.38 -8.56 5.52
N VAL A 25 22.90 -7.72 4.60
CA VAL A 25 22.14 -7.07 3.55
C VAL A 25 22.67 -7.45 2.17
N ARG A 26 21.74 -7.82 1.29
CA ARG A 26 22.05 -8.10 -0.12
C ARG A 26 21.34 -7.09 -1.00
N MET A 27 22.11 -6.25 -1.67
CA MET A 27 21.60 -5.33 -2.69
C MET A 27 21.53 -6.06 -4.03
N LEU A 28 20.34 -6.13 -4.60
CA LEU A 28 20.08 -6.77 -5.90
C LEU A 28 19.40 -5.79 -6.86
N ARG A 29 19.50 -6.08 -8.14
CA ARG A 29 18.79 -5.31 -9.18
C ARG A 29 17.29 -5.52 -9.06
N THR A 30 16.53 -4.50 -9.42
CA THR A 30 15.05 -4.45 -9.29
C THR A 30 14.37 -5.63 -9.97
N GLU A 31 14.84 -6.08 -11.14
CA GLU A 31 14.25 -7.25 -11.80
C GLU A 31 14.40 -8.57 -11.01
N ARG A 32 15.21 -8.57 -9.96
CA ARG A 32 15.36 -9.72 -9.07
C ARG A 32 14.52 -9.57 -7.80
N THR A 33 14.46 -8.36 -7.25
CA THR A 33 13.70 -8.10 -6.03
C THR A 33 12.21 -8.00 -6.28
N ASN A 34 11.84 -7.50 -7.46
CA ASN A 34 10.46 -7.23 -7.85
C ASN A 34 9.87 -8.30 -8.80
N ASP A 35 10.54 -9.43 -9.00
CA ASP A 35 9.98 -10.55 -9.78
C ASP A 35 8.78 -11.17 -9.04
N PRO A 36 7.53 -11.00 -9.53
CA PRO A 36 6.36 -11.57 -8.88
C PRO A 36 6.45 -13.10 -8.71
N SER A 37 7.12 -13.79 -9.65
CA SER A 37 7.32 -15.24 -9.56
C SER A 37 8.25 -15.63 -8.42
N ALA A 38 9.28 -14.82 -8.15
CA ALA A 38 10.18 -15.05 -7.02
C ALA A 38 9.48 -14.73 -5.69
N ILE A 39 8.72 -13.64 -5.65
CA ILE A 39 7.93 -13.21 -4.48
C ILE A 39 6.89 -14.27 -4.13
N ALA A 40 6.15 -14.79 -5.11
CA ALA A 40 5.12 -15.82 -4.92
C ALA A 40 5.63 -17.14 -4.32
N LYS A 41 6.91 -17.45 -4.53
CA LYS A 41 7.54 -18.65 -3.94
C LYS A 41 7.76 -18.53 -2.43
N GLN A 42 7.75 -17.33 -1.88
CA GLN A 42 7.89 -17.10 -0.44
C GLN A 42 6.54 -17.35 0.23
N ALA A 43 6.41 -18.46 0.96
CA ALA A 43 5.17 -18.78 1.67
C ALA A 43 4.80 -17.68 2.69
N LYS A 44 3.51 -17.35 2.79
CA LYS A 44 2.97 -16.31 3.69
C LYS A 44 3.59 -14.92 3.43
N MET A 45 3.88 -14.61 2.17
CA MET A 45 4.42 -13.31 1.79
C MET A 45 3.48 -12.18 2.23
N GLN A 46 4.01 -11.18 2.90
CA GLN A 46 3.29 -9.99 3.30
C GLN A 46 3.83 -8.81 2.49
N SER A 47 3.04 -8.33 1.52
CA SER A 47 3.37 -7.14 0.75
C SER A 47 2.81 -5.92 1.48
N ILE A 48 3.65 -4.99 1.88
CA ILE A 48 3.25 -3.77 2.58
C ILE A 48 3.70 -2.58 1.74
N ASN A 49 2.75 -1.81 1.23
CA ASN A 49 2.97 -0.64 0.41
C ASN A 49 2.25 0.57 1.02
N SER A 50 2.63 1.77 0.59
CA SER A 50 1.97 3.00 0.99
C SER A 50 1.30 3.67 -0.19
N ALA A 51 0.32 4.52 0.09
CA ALA A 51 -0.37 5.35 -0.90
C ALA A 51 -0.59 6.77 -0.36
N LEU A 52 -0.90 7.70 -1.26
CA LEU A 52 -1.31 9.06 -0.91
C LEU A 52 -2.80 9.11 -0.55
N GLN A 53 -3.61 8.31 -1.25
CA GLN A 53 -5.05 8.20 -1.06
C GLN A 53 -5.52 6.78 -1.41
N VAL A 54 -6.61 6.36 -0.78
CA VAL A 54 -7.36 5.14 -1.12
C VAL A 54 -8.83 5.49 -1.22
N ASP A 55 -9.55 4.93 -2.18
CA ASP A 55 -10.99 5.11 -2.30
C ASP A 55 -11.80 3.92 -1.74
N LEU A 56 -13.12 4.06 -1.77
CA LEU A 56 -14.05 3.04 -1.25
C LEU A 56 -14.12 1.78 -2.14
N PHE A 57 -13.46 1.81 -3.30
CA PHE A 57 -13.36 0.68 -4.24
C PHE A 57 -11.98 0.01 -4.20
N ASP A 58 -11.18 0.27 -3.15
CA ASP A 58 -9.82 -0.26 -2.94
C ASP A 58 -8.84 0.17 -4.04
N GLN A 59 -9.10 1.30 -4.71
CA GLN A 59 -8.14 1.89 -5.62
C GLN A 59 -7.18 2.80 -4.84
N ALA A 60 -5.90 2.73 -5.16
CA ALA A 60 -4.86 3.49 -4.47
C ALA A 60 -4.16 4.46 -5.43
N ASN A 61 -4.03 5.70 -5.00
CA ASN A 61 -3.21 6.71 -5.65
C ASN A 61 -1.86 6.80 -4.94
N ALA A 62 -0.79 6.41 -5.64
CA ALA A 62 0.58 6.49 -5.13
C ALA A 62 1.46 7.49 -5.90
N SER A 63 0.95 8.11 -6.97
CA SER A 63 1.79 8.84 -7.93
C SER A 63 1.27 10.20 -8.35
N TYR A 64 0.02 10.55 -8.08
CA TYR A 64 -0.58 11.82 -8.49
C TYR A 64 -0.85 12.75 -7.32
N VAL A 65 -0.44 14.01 -7.45
CA VAL A 65 -0.75 15.09 -6.52
C VAL A 65 -1.33 16.26 -7.31
N ARG A 66 -2.54 16.71 -6.95
CA ARG A 66 -3.24 17.83 -7.62
C ARG A 66 -3.32 17.68 -9.14
N GLY A 67 -3.64 16.47 -9.60
CA GLY A 67 -3.78 16.17 -11.04
C GLY A 67 -2.46 16.07 -11.82
N GLN A 68 -1.31 16.16 -11.16
CA GLN A 68 0.00 16.06 -11.78
C GLN A 68 0.74 14.80 -11.32
N VAL A 69 1.53 14.22 -12.21
CA VAL A 69 2.42 13.10 -11.87
C VAL A 69 3.50 13.61 -10.92
N TYR A 70 3.51 13.10 -9.71
CA TYR A 70 4.52 13.39 -8.69
C TYR A 70 5.67 12.40 -8.71
N SER A 71 5.36 11.13 -8.97
CA SER A 71 6.34 10.05 -9.08
C SER A 71 5.84 8.98 -10.07
N GLY A 72 6.71 8.04 -10.45
CA GLY A 72 6.27 6.80 -11.05
C GLY A 72 5.47 5.94 -10.06
N PHE A 73 4.76 4.94 -10.56
CA PHE A 73 3.97 4.01 -9.72
C PHE A 73 4.84 3.05 -8.89
N GLY A 74 6.14 2.95 -9.18
CA GLY A 74 7.08 2.10 -8.43
C GLY A 74 6.83 0.60 -8.62
N GLY A 75 7.24 -0.19 -7.62
CA GLY A 75 7.17 -1.65 -7.64
C GLY A 75 6.02 -2.25 -6.83
N SER A 76 5.05 -1.46 -6.37
CA SER A 76 3.95 -1.96 -5.53
C SER A 76 3.15 -3.06 -6.22
N THR A 77 2.91 -2.92 -7.54
CA THR A 77 2.25 -3.93 -8.37
C THR A 77 2.88 -5.30 -8.25
N ASP A 78 4.18 -5.36 -8.41
CA ASP A 78 4.94 -6.62 -8.43
C ASP A 78 4.79 -7.35 -7.10
N PHE A 79 4.90 -6.61 -5.98
CA PHE A 79 4.78 -7.17 -4.64
C PHE A 79 3.35 -7.57 -4.30
N ILE A 80 2.35 -6.79 -4.70
CA ILE A 80 0.94 -7.13 -4.48
C ILE A 80 0.59 -8.41 -5.24
N VAL A 81 0.91 -8.47 -6.53
CA VAL A 81 0.65 -9.67 -7.36
C VAL A 81 1.40 -10.88 -6.81
N GLY A 82 2.69 -10.73 -6.49
CA GLY A 82 3.48 -11.80 -5.91
C GLY A 82 2.91 -12.31 -4.58
N ALA A 83 2.48 -11.42 -3.70
CA ALA A 83 1.87 -11.78 -2.42
C ALA A 83 0.52 -12.50 -2.59
N LEU A 84 -0.32 -12.06 -3.53
CA LEU A 84 -1.61 -12.70 -3.81
C LEU A 84 -1.45 -14.13 -4.36
N HIS A 85 -0.37 -14.40 -5.09
CA HIS A 85 -0.05 -15.74 -5.59
C HIS A 85 0.74 -16.59 -4.59
N SER A 86 1.23 -16.00 -3.51
CA SER A 86 1.93 -16.73 -2.45
C SER A 86 0.94 -17.54 -1.61
N ARG A 87 1.31 -18.76 -1.25
CA ARG A 87 0.50 -19.60 -0.36
C ARG A 87 0.35 -18.95 1.03
N GLY A 88 -0.85 -18.45 1.33
CA GLY A 88 -1.16 -17.73 2.57
C GLY A 88 -0.62 -16.29 2.60
N GLY A 89 -0.25 -15.76 1.42
CA GLY A 89 0.18 -14.38 1.28
C GLY A 89 -0.94 -13.37 1.46
N ARG A 90 -0.57 -12.11 1.72
CA ARG A 90 -1.48 -10.97 1.90
C ARG A 90 -0.83 -9.70 1.36
N SER A 91 -1.66 -8.78 0.88
CA SER A 91 -1.24 -7.44 0.47
C SER A 91 -1.89 -6.38 1.33
N PHE A 92 -1.11 -5.40 1.73
CA PHE A 92 -1.51 -4.30 2.59
C PHE A 92 -1.19 -2.97 1.93
N ILE A 93 -2.12 -2.03 2.01
CA ILE A 93 -1.85 -0.61 1.80
C ILE A 93 -1.92 0.07 3.17
N ALA A 94 -0.84 0.72 3.57
CA ALA A 94 -0.73 1.43 4.85
C ALA A 94 -0.52 2.93 4.60
N LEU A 95 -1.38 3.75 5.19
CA LEU A 95 -1.32 5.21 5.08
C LEU A 95 -1.95 5.86 6.32
N PRO A 96 -1.56 7.11 6.66
CA PRO A 96 -2.30 7.87 7.67
C PRO A 96 -3.73 8.10 7.19
N SER A 97 -4.74 8.02 8.07
CA SER A 97 -6.14 8.29 7.69
C SER A 97 -6.43 9.76 7.39
N TRP A 98 -5.53 10.66 7.83
CA TRP A 98 -5.65 12.11 7.67
C TRP A 98 -4.32 12.73 7.29
N HIS A 99 -4.33 13.61 6.30
CA HIS A 99 -3.14 14.36 5.88
C HIS A 99 -3.01 15.65 6.69
N PRO A 100 -2.09 15.76 7.66
CA PRO A 100 -2.10 16.83 8.64
C PRO A 100 -1.84 18.22 8.04
N LYS A 101 -0.96 18.33 7.04
CA LYS A 101 -0.64 19.61 6.40
C LYS A 101 -1.73 20.10 5.46
N ALA A 102 -2.39 19.20 4.73
CA ALA A 102 -3.49 19.56 3.84
C ALA A 102 -4.84 19.59 4.56
N ASN A 103 -4.90 19.06 5.78
CA ASN A 103 -6.09 18.95 6.61
C ASN A 103 -7.27 18.27 5.89
N VAL A 104 -7.00 17.13 5.26
CA VAL A 104 -7.97 16.34 4.49
C VAL A 104 -7.84 14.85 4.77
N SER A 105 -8.94 14.11 4.59
CA SER A 105 -8.93 12.66 4.61
C SER A 105 -8.10 12.08 3.47
N THR A 106 -7.37 11.03 3.74
CA THR A 106 -6.65 10.22 2.73
C THR A 106 -7.53 9.10 2.18
N ILE A 107 -8.60 8.76 2.91
CA ILE A 107 -9.67 7.91 2.40
C ILE A 107 -10.70 8.82 1.70
N VAL A 108 -10.97 8.55 0.44
CA VAL A 108 -11.86 9.36 -0.41
C VAL A 108 -13.01 8.52 -0.98
N PRO A 109 -14.14 9.12 -1.36
CA PRO A 109 -15.26 8.34 -1.92
C PRO A 109 -14.88 7.61 -3.21
N LYS A 110 -14.19 8.29 -4.10
CA LYS A 110 -13.71 7.80 -5.39
C LYS A 110 -12.50 8.61 -5.82
N LEU A 111 -11.51 7.95 -6.37
CA LEU A 111 -10.38 8.61 -7.01
C LEU A 111 -10.79 9.11 -8.39
N ASP A 112 -10.43 10.35 -8.70
CA ASP A 112 -10.65 11.03 -9.97
C ASP A 112 -9.38 11.11 -10.84
N THR A 113 -8.29 10.52 -10.37
CA THR A 113 -7.00 10.48 -11.04
C THR A 113 -6.75 9.12 -11.70
N HIS A 114 -5.78 9.07 -12.61
CA HIS A 114 -5.31 7.82 -13.17
C HIS A 114 -4.56 7.02 -12.09
N VAL A 115 -5.06 5.85 -11.79
CA VAL A 115 -4.47 4.93 -10.80
C VAL A 115 -4.35 3.54 -11.40
N THR A 116 -3.41 2.78 -10.89
CA THR A 116 -3.35 1.36 -11.17
C THR A 116 -4.19 0.65 -10.10
N SER A 117 -5.26 0.00 -10.54
CA SER A 117 -6.13 -0.74 -9.62
C SER A 117 -5.50 -2.07 -9.28
N PHE A 118 -5.38 -2.35 -7.99
CA PHE A 118 -4.98 -3.64 -7.44
C PHE A 118 -6.02 -4.07 -6.43
N GLN A 119 -6.06 -5.37 -6.19
CA GLN A 119 -6.86 -5.91 -5.12
C GLN A 119 -5.98 -6.09 -3.88
N HIS A 120 -6.12 -5.19 -2.91
CA HIS A 120 -5.43 -5.34 -1.64
C HIS A 120 -6.19 -6.31 -0.73
N SER A 121 -5.45 -6.99 0.14
CA SER A 121 -6.08 -7.79 1.19
C SER A 121 -6.64 -6.89 2.29
N TYR A 122 -5.91 -5.83 2.60
CA TYR A 122 -6.25 -4.91 3.70
C TYR A 122 -5.81 -3.48 3.41
N VAL A 123 -6.63 -2.53 3.84
CA VAL A 123 -6.26 -1.12 4.02
C VAL A 123 -6.01 -0.89 5.51
N VAL A 124 -4.86 -0.31 5.85
CA VAL A 124 -4.40 -0.11 7.22
C VAL A 124 -4.14 1.36 7.47
N THR A 125 -4.70 1.88 8.55
CA THR A 125 -4.42 3.22 9.06
C THR A 125 -4.22 3.17 10.56
N GLU A 126 -3.91 4.30 11.19
CA GLU A 126 -3.87 4.40 12.66
C GLU A 126 -5.26 4.21 13.32
N GLN A 127 -6.33 4.23 12.54
CA GLN A 127 -7.69 3.95 13.02
C GLN A 127 -7.98 2.45 13.12
N GLY A 128 -7.28 1.63 12.32
CA GLY A 128 -7.45 0.18 12.32
C GLY A 128 -7.20 -0.45 10.95
N VAL A 129 -7.80 -1.62 10.74
CA VAL A 129 -7.57 -2.49 9.59
C VAL A 129 -8.90 -2.83 8.91
N ALA A 130 -9.03 -2.44 7.65
CA ALA A 130 -10.18 -2.77 6.81
C ALA A 130 -9.87 -3.97 5.91
N ALA A 131 -10.65 -5.04 6.02
CA ALA A 131 -10.54 -6.21 5.14
C ALA A 131 -11.25 -5.92 3.80
N CYS A 132 -10.53 -6.11 2.69
CA CYS A 132 -11.02 -5.84 1.33
C CYS A 132 -11.13 -7.11 0.49
N PHE A 133 -10.12 -7.96 0.48
CA PHE A 133 -10.09 -9.16 -0.35
C PHE A 133 -11.21 -10.15 -0.02
N GLY A 134 -11.91 -10.63 -1.06
CA GLY A 134 -13.01 -11.59 -0.92
C GLY A 134 -14.29 -10.99 -0.33
N ARG A 135 -14.43 -9.67 -0.33
CA ARG A 135 -15.61 -8.93 0.09
C ARG A 135 -16.38 -8.42 -1.12
N THR A 136 -17.67 -8.24 -0.96
CA THR A 136 -18.48 -7.48 -1.94
C THR A 136 -18.05 -6.00 -1.92
N ALA A 137 -18.36 -5.25 -2.98
CA ALA A 137 -18.03 -3.82 -3.04
C ALA A 137 -18.64 -3.04 -1.86
N GLU A 138 -19.87 -3.39 -1.46
CA GLU A 138 -20.53 -2.79 -0.30
C GLU A 138 -19.84 -3.13 1.02
N GLU A 139 -19.51 -4.40 1.26
CA GLU A 139 -18.77 -4.83 2.46
C GLU A 139 -17.41 -4.17 2.53
N GLN A 140 -16.72 -4.08 1.40
CA GLN A 140 -15.42 -3.42 1.30
C GLN A 140 -15.52 -1.94 1.66
N ALA A 141 -16.44 -1.19 1.05
CA ALA A 141 -16.65 0.22 1.35
C ALA A 141 -17.01 0.42 2.84
N ASN A 142 -17.92 -0.39 3.38
CA ASN A 142 -18.30 -0.35 4.79
C ASN A 142 -17.12 -0.65 5.72
N ASN A 143 -16.27 -1.60 5.38
CA ASN A 143 -15.06 -1.91 6.16
C ASN A 143 -14.06 -0.74 6.12
N ILE A 144 -13.79 -0.17 4.95
CA ILE A 144 -12.89 0.97 4.78
C ILE A 144 -13.38 2.16 5.61
N ILE A 145 -14.68 2.49 5.52
CA ILE A 145 -15.27 3.60 6.30
C ILE A 145 -15.17 3.33 7.81
N SER A 146 -15.53 2.13 8.24
CA SER A 146 -15.66 1.83 9.67
C SER A 146 -14.32 1.66 10.38
N TYR A 147 -13.35 1.06 9.71
CA TYR A 147 -12.11 0.61 10.33
C TYR A 147 -10.85 1.37 9.87
N ALA A 148 -10.85 1.99 8.71
CA ALA A 148 -9.68 2.70 8.20
C ALA A 148 -9.85 4.22 8.09
N ALA A 149 -11.07 4.72 7.85
CA ALA A 149 -11.28 6.15 7.70
C ALA A 149 -11.19 6.92 9.03
N HIS A 150 -10.65 8.15 8.93
CA HIS A 150 -10.67 9.10 10.06
C HIS A 150 -12.12 9.35 10.52
N PRO A 151 -12.41 9.42 11.83
CA PRO A 151 -13.77 9.64 12.33
C PRO A 151 -14.50 10.79 11.66
N ASP A 152 -13.84 11.93 11.48
CA ASP A 152 -14.44 13.13 10.89
C ASP A 152 -14.81 12.99 9.40
N ALA A 153 -14.27 11.98 8.71
CA ALA A 153 -14.61 11.73 7.31
C ALA A 153 -15.74 10.70 7.12
N ARG A 154 -16.07 9.92 8.15
CA ARG A 154 -16.95 8.74 8.00
C ARG A 154 -18.36 9.08 7.49
N ASP A 155 -18.97 10.13 8.00
CA ASP A 155 -20.33 10.52 7.61
C ASP A 155 -20.38 11.02 6.17
N TYR A 156 -19.38 11.81 5.78
CA TYR A 156 -19.22 12.24 4.39
C TYR A 156 -19.03 11.04 3.45
N LEU A 157 -18.16 10.10 3.81
CA LEU A 157 -17.89 8.92 3.00
C LEU A 157 -19.15 8.04 2.84
N ARG A 158 -19.94 7.83 3.91
CA ARG A 158 -21.20 7.10 3.85
C ARG A 158 -22.22 7.77 2.94
N SER A 159 -22.35 9.10 3.02
CA SER A 159 -23.29 9.84 2.19
C SER A 159 -22.90 9.88 0.71
N SER A 160 -21.61 9.72 0.42
CA SER A 160 -21.04 9.75 -0.94
C SER A 160 -20.99 8.37 -1.60
N TYR A 161 -21.14 7.30 -0.83
CA TYR A 161 -21.23 5.93 -1.36
C TYR A 161 -22.65 5.67 -1.87
N LYS A 162 -22.80 5.63 -3.19
CA LYS A 162 -24.08 5.37 -3.88
C LYS A 162 -23.90 4.26 -4.93
#